data_c0fd1697e8de0852d9f07a790a8d5fe1
#
_entry.id   c0fd1697e8de0852d9f07a790a8d5fe1
#
_cell.length_a   1.000
_cell.length_b   1.000
_cell.length_c   1.000
_cell.angle_alpha   90.00
_cell.angle_beta   90.00
_cell.angle_gamma   90.00
#
_symmetry.space_group_name_H-M   'P 1'
#
loop_
_entity.id
_entity.type
_entity.pdbx_description
1 polymer ?
#
loop_
_entity_poly.entity_id
_entity_poly.type
_entity_poly.pdbx_seq_one_letter_code
_entity_poly.pdbx_strand_id
1 'polypeptide(L)'
;MFFLLFFAVLCASCLAKPALVHYSYSRAVGGGSGSAFSIAGQGRIASIRLWEVPSSYITGIQLQYNNSWTARVGRYYGAVHQLDLFDDEVIVQISGKYHSNYIYQLIFVTSRGRSLVAGQPTQKSFNFYPIHMDAELRMLSGRTNGAGITALAAHWAAVYMHSNNATASK
;
A
#
# COMPACT_ATOMS: atom_id res chain seq x y z
N MET A 1 -46.95 32.26 4.03
CA MET A 1 -46.68 31.14 3.11
C MET A 1 -45.33 31.33 2.41
N PHE A 2 -44.26 31.68 3.17
CA PHE A 2 -42.92 31.94 2.63
C PHE A 2 -41.78 31.24 3.40
N PHE A 3 -42.09 30.29 4.28
CA PHE A 3 -41.08 29.60 5.12
C PHE A 3 -40.75 28.19 4.67
N LEU A 4 -41.24 27.68 3.55
CA LEU A 4 -41.06 26.30 3.10
C LEU A 4 -40.05 26.14 1.96
N LEU A 5 -39.42 27.22 1.48
CA LEU A 5 -38.50 27.17 0.34
C LEU A 5 -37.00 27.20 0.75
N PHE A 6 -36.68 27.32 2.05
CA PHE A 6 -35.32 27.42 2.52
C PHE A 6 -34.70 26.09 2.99
N PHE A 7 -35.49 25.00 3.02
CA PHE A 7 -34.99 23.69 3.53
C PHE A 7 -34.55 22.72 2.44
N ALA A 8 -34.64 23.07 1.17
CA ALA A 8 -34.35 22.15 0.06
C ALA A 8 -32.95 22.31 -0.55
N VAL A 9 -32.07 23.22 -0.04
CA VAL A 9 -30.75 23.49 -0.60
C VAL A 9 -29.60 22.92 0.24
N LEU A 10 -29.87 22.25 1.35
CA LEU A 10 -28.84 21.82 2.32
C LEU A 10 -28.46 20.34 2.25
N CYS A 11 -28.85 19.61 1.21
CA CYS A 11 -28.55 18.17 1.11
C CYS A 11 -27.94 17.74 -0.23
N ALA A 12 -26.94 18.44 -0.73
CA ALA A 12 -26.19 17.94 -1.89
C ALA A 12 -24.70 18.20 -1.83
N SER A 13 -24.07 18.13 -0.66
CA SER A 13 -22.67 17.78 -0.61
C SER A 13 -22.53 16.25 -0.66
N CYS A 14 -22.91 15.69 -1.80
CA CYS A 14 -22.53 14.33 -2.15
C CYS A 14 -21.01 14.36 -2.30
N LEU A 15 -20.27 14.11 -1.21
CA LEU A 15 -18.85 13.87 -1.25
C LEU A 15 -18.67 12.60 -2.09
N ALA A 16 -18.44 12.76 -3.39
CA ALA A 16 -18.09 11.67 -4.28
C ALA A 16 -16.84 11.00 -3.70
N LYS A 17 -17.02 9.82 -3.11
CA LYS A 17 -15.89 9.01 -2.70
C LYS A 17 -15.12 8.64 -3.96
N PRO A 18 -13.78 8.77 -3.99
CA PRO A 18 -12.99 8.32 -5.13
C PRO A 18 -13.32 6.84 -5.38
N ALA A 19 -13.76 6.53 -6.59
CA ALA A 19 -14.01 5.16 -6.97
C ALA A 19 -12.67 4.46 -7.22
N LEU A 20 -12.43 3.35 -6.53
CA LEU A 20 -11.34 2.45 -6.85
C LEU A 20 -11.78 1.61 -8.06
N VAL A 21 -11.01 1.68 -9.14
CA VAL A 21 -11.26 0.91 -10.37
C VAL A 21 -9.99 0.17 -10.77
N HIS A 22 -10.12 -0.80 -11.69
CA HIS A 22 -8.99 -1.64 -12.14
C HIS A 22 -8.26 -2.33 -10.99
N TYR A 23 -9.03 -2.90 -10.07
CA TYR A 23 -8.47 -3.64 -8.95
C TYR A 23 -7.76 -4.90 -9.43
N SER A 24 -6.51 -5.10 -9.00
CA SER A 24 -5.73 -6.31 -9.27
C SER A 24 -4.98 -6.78 -8.02
N TYR A 25 -4.60 -8.05 -8.05
CA TYR A 25 -3.99 -8.74 -6.93
C TYR A 25 -2.76 -9.52 -7.38
N SER A 26 -1.63 -9.26 -6.74
CA SER A 26 -0.42 -10.06 -6.90
C SER A 26 -0.42 -11.20 -5.89
N ARG A 27 -0.43 -12.44 -6.41
CA ARG A 27 -0.50 -13.65 -5.59
C ARG A 27 0.59 -13.69 -4.52
N ALA A 28 0.24 -14.17 -3.33
CA ALA A 28 1.17 -14.27 -2.22
C ALA A 28 2.38 -15.15 -2.54
N VAL A 29 3.55 -14.67 -2.12
CA VAL A 29 4.82 -15.42 -2.11
C VAL A 29 5.24 -15.68 -0.66
N GLY A 30 6.08 -16.69 -0.44
CA GLY A 30 6.58 -17.07 0.88
C GLY A 30 5.91 -18.31 1.43
N GLY A 31 5.99 -18.49 2.73
CA GLY A 31 5.48 -19.65 3.45
C GLY A 31 4.09 -19.45 4.07
N GLY A 32 3.56 -20.53 4.64
CA GLY A 32 2.24 -20.52 5.28
C GLY A 32 2.26 -20.36 6.81
N SER A 33 3.42 -20.14 7.42
CA SER A 33 3.52 -20.11 8.89
C SER A 33 3.01 -18.81 9.50
N GLY A 34 2.52 -18.89 10.74
CA GLY A 34 2.05 -17.74 11.52
C GLY A 34 0.61 -17.31 11.21
N SER A 35 0.26 -16.09 11.60
CA SER A 35 -1.07 -15.51 11.48
C SER A 35 -1.18 -14.64 10.22
N ALA A 36 -2.36 -14.61 9.61
CA ALA A 36 -2.64 -13.71 8.50
C ALA A 36 -2.68 -12.26 8.96
N PHE A 37 -2.27 -11.35 8.09
CA PHE A 37 -2.40 -9.91 8.28
C PHE A 37 -2.92 -9.21 7.03
N SER A 38 -3.42 -8.01 7.23
CA SER A 38 -3.80 -7.06 6.19
C SER A 38 -3.42 -5.65 6.67
N ILE A 39 -2.72 -4.90 5.82
CA ILE A 39 -2.36 -3.50 6.06
C ILE A 39 -3.10 -2.65 5.05
N ALA A 40 -4.14 -1.98 5.50
CA ALA A 40 -4.98 -1.09 4.69
C ALA A 40 -5.28 0.20 5.45
N GLY A 41 -5.58 1.26 4.71
CA GLY A 41 -5.97 2.56 5.26
C GLY A 41 -6.83 3.37 4.28
N GLN A 42 -7.29 4.52 4.74
CA GLN A 42 -8.06 5.46 3.92
C GLN A 42 -7.11 6.39 3.15
N GLY A 43 -7.38 6.60 1.88
CA GLY A 43 -6.56 7.47 1.03
C GLY A 43 -5.37 6.77 0.39
N ARG A 44 -4.35 7.52 0.02
CA ARG A 44 -3.12 7.02 -0.59
C ARG A 44 -2.08 6.67 0.47
N ILE A 45 -1.17 5.78 0.12
CA ILE A 45 0.02 5.52 0.92
C ILE A 45 0.92 6.76 0.82
N ALA A 46 1.27 7.31 1.98
CA ALA A 46 2.14 8.48 2.12
C ALA A 46 3.56 8.11 2.57
N SER A 47 3.72 6.99 3.26
CA SER A 47 5.04 6.52 3.70
C SER A 47 5.05 5.02 3.94
N ILE A 48 6.24 4.42 3.77
CA ILE A 48 6.51 3.01 4.02
C ILE A 48 7.64 2.92 5.04
N ARG A 49 7.49 2.01 6.00
CA ARG A 49 8.56 1.66 6.94
C ARG A 49 8.75 0.15 6.98
N LEU A 50 10.01 -0.27 6.84
CA LEU A 50 10.43 -1.67 6.89
C LEU A 50 11.42 -1.87 8.03
N TRP A 51 11.34 -3.03 8.66
CA TRP A 51 12.35 -3.50 9.63
C TRP A 51 12.99 -4.77 9.09
N GLU A 52 14.30 -4.89 9.26
CA GLU A 52 15.06 -6.08 8.90
C GLU A 52 16.07 -6.49 9.98
N VAL A 53 16.31 -7.76 10.11
CA VAL A 53 17.54 -8.24 10.76
C VAL A 53 18.67 -8.07 9.76
N PRO A 54 19.73 -7.30 10.08
CA PRO A 54 20.86 -7.12 9.19
C PRO A 54 21.41 -8.47 8.71
N SER A 55 21.64 -8.57 7.40
CA SER A 55 22.12 -9.79 6.73
C SER A 55 21.17 -10.99 6.82
N SER A 56 19.87 -10.80 7.08
CA SER A 56 18.92 -11.90 7.23
C SER A 56 17.59 -11.62 6.51
N TYR A 57 16.51 -11.31 7.21
CA TYR A 57 15.16 -11.25 6.64
C TYR A 57 14.36 -10.03 7.15
N ILE A 58 13.21 -9.81 6.52
CA ILE A 58 12.27 -8.72 6.88
C ILE A 58 11.50 -9.11 8.14
N THR A 59 11.60 -8.29 9.17
CA THR A 59 10.96 -8.52 10.47
C THR A 59 9.62 -7.82 10.61
N GLY A 60 9.43 -6.67 9.94
CA GLY A 60 8.19 -5.91 10.06
C GLY A 60 7.93 -4.96 8.91
N ILE A 61 6.66 -4.60 8.75
CA ILE A 61 6.16 -3.66 7.75
C ILE A 61 5.14 -2.74 8.40
N GLN A 62 5.16 -1.47 8.02
CA GLN A 62 4.15 -0.48 8.39
C GLN A 62 3.93 0.48 7.23
N LEU A 63 2.68 0.85 6.98
CA LEU A 63 2.31 1.85 5.99
C LEU A 63 1.69 3.06 6.67
N GLN A 64 1.89 4.23 6.11
CA GLN A 64 1.19 5.45 6.47
C GLN A 64 0.21 5.79 5.35
N TYR A 65 -1.03 6.08 5.73
CA TYR A 65 -2.07 6.59 4.83
C TYR A 65 -2.41 8.02 5.26
N ASN A 66 -2.30 8.97 4.31
CA ASN A 66 -2.38 10.38 4.67
C ASN A 66 -1.39 10.69 5.84
N ASN A 67 -1.90 11.12 6.97
CA ASN A 67 -1.08 11.45 8.16
C ASN A 67 -1.14 10.38 9.27
N SER A 68 -1.70 9.20 8.98
CA SER A 68 -1.91 8.16 10.00
C SER A 68 -1.14 6.89 9.69
N TRP A 69 -0.28 6.48 10.62
CA TRP A 69 0.38 5.18 10.55
C TRP A 69 -0.59 4.05 10.91
N THR A 70 -0.57 2.97 10.13
CA THR A 70 -1.27 1.73 10.49
C THR A 70 -0.65 1.07 11.72
N ALA A 71 -1.32 0.07 12.27
CA ALA A 71 -0.63 -0.87 13.15
C ALA A 71 0.56 -1.51 12.40
N ARG A 72 1.67 -1.70 13.09
CA ARG A 72 2.80 -2.41 12.53
C ARG A 72 2.52 -3.90 12.51
N VAL A 73 2.90 -4.54 11.42
CA VAL A 73 2.88 -5.99 11.24
C VAL A 73 4.28 -6.55 11.42
N GLY A 74 4.40 -7.66 12.13
CA GLY A 74 5.65 -8.33 12.42
C GLY A 74 6.31 -7.86 13.73
N ARG A 75 7.63 -7.98 13.81
CA ARG A 75 8.41 -7.73 15.02
C ARG A 75 9.11 -6.36 15.01
N TYR A 76 9.17 -5.69 16.17
CA TYR A 76 9.95 -4.45 16.38
C TYR A 76 11.42 -4.77 16.64
N TYR A 77 12.14 -5.23 15.61
CA TYR A 77 13.53 -5.63 15.78
C TYR A 77 14.33 -5.41 14.50
N GLY A 78 15.57 -4.95 14.64
CA GLY A 78 16.52 -4.77 13.58
C GLY A 78 16.62 -3.34 13.06
N ALA A 79 17.26 -3.18 11.90
CA ALA A 79 17.43 -1.90 11.22
C ALA A 79 16.10 -1.43 10.64
N VAL A 80 15.90 -0.11 10.61
CA VAL A 80 14.69 0.54 10.11
C VAL A 80 15.03 1.31 8.83
N HIS A 81 14.22 1.09 7.80
CA HIS A 81 14.26 1.80 6.54
C HIS A 81 12.92 2.47 6.30
N GLN A 82 12.92 3.75 5.92
CA GLN A 82 11.70 4.51 5.65
C GLN A 82 11.81 5.27 4.34
N LEU A 83 10.70 5.35 3.62
CA LEU A 83 10.53 6.18 2.44
C LEU A 83 9.23 6.97 2.58
N ASP A 84 9.35 8.28 2.64
CA ASP A 84 8.24 9.21 2.55
C ASP A 84 8.01 9.55 1.08
N LEU A 85 6.76 9.43 0.63
CA LEU A 85 6.35 9.71 -0.74
C LEU A 85 5.96 11.17 -0.87
N PHE A 86 6.20 11.76 -2.04
CA PHE A 86 5.65 13.06 -2.39
C PHE A 86 4.15 12.96 -2.67
N ASP A 87 3.42 14.07 -2.66
CA ASP A 87 1.96 14.11 -2.79
C ASP A 87 1.41 13.41 -4.04
N ASP A 88 2.15 13.47 -5.15
CA ASP A 88 1.80 12.84 -6.43
C ASP A 88 2.57 11.54 -6.70
N GLU A 89 3.38 11.09 -5.76
CA GLU A 89 4.19 9.89 -5.88
C GLU A 89 3.44 8.67 -5.36
N VAL A 90 3.51 7.58 -6.09
CA VAL A 90 2.84 6.32 -5.75
C VAL A 90 3.78 5.13 -5.91
N ILE A 91 3.47 4.02 -5.26
CA ILE A 91 4.20 2.77 -5.42
C ILE A 91 3.60 2.02 -6.59
N VAL A 92 4.47 1.68 -7.56
CA VAL A 92 4.08 1.02 -8.83
C VAL A 92 4.66 -0.38 -8.98
N GLN A 93 5.59 -0.79 -8.11
CA GLN A 93 6.20 -2.12 -8.13
C GLN A 93 6.66 -2.53 -6.74
N ILE A 94 6.57 -3.81 -6.44
CA ILE A 94 7.25 -4.45 -5.32
C ILE A 94 7.99 -5.65 -5.85
N SER A 95 9.30 -5.70 -5.63
CA SER A 95 10.12 -6.88 -5.92
C SER A 95 10.89 -7.31 -4.69
N GLY A 96 11.54 -8.45 -4.77
CA GLY A 96 12.35 -8.92 -3.66
C GLY A 96 12.70 -10.39 -3.73
N LYS A 97 13.00 -10.92 -2.56
CA LYS A 97 13.45 -12.31 -2.37
C LYS A 97 12.64 -12.97 -1.26
N TYR A 98 12.33 -14.25 -1.44
CA TYR A 98 11.59 -15.05 -0.46
C TYR A 98 12.04 -16.49 -0.43
N HIS A 99 11.77 -17.16 0.67
CA HIS A 99 11.89 -18.60 0.87
C HIS A 99 10.63 -19.12 1.56
N SER A 100 10.57 -20.43 1.85
CA SER A 100 9.44 -21.05 2.53
C SER A 100 9.23 -20.57 3.99
N ASN A 101 10.22 -19.94 4.60
CA ASN A 101 10.17 -19.46 5.98
C ASN A 101 9.90 -17.94 6.07
N TYR A 102 10.62 -17.09 5.28
CA TYR A 102 10.53 -15.63 5.40
C TYR A 102 10.62 -14.92 4.05
N ILE A 103 10.23 -13.64 4.08
CA ILE A 103 10.60 -12.65 3.06
C ILE A 103 11.99 -12.14 3.40
N TYR A 104 12.94 -12.29 2.47
CA TYR A 104 14.36 -11.96 2.67
C TYR A 104 14.73 -10.57 2.17
N GLN A 105 14.06 -10.09 1.14
CA GLN A 105 14.27 -8.74 0.61
C GLN A 105 12.95 -8.16 0.12
N LEU A 106 12.80 -6.85 0.33
CA LEU A 106 11.76 -6.03 -0.29
C LEU A 106 12.38 -4.82 -0.96
N ILE A 107 11.89 -4.54 -2.16
CA ILE A 107 12.22 -3.35 -2.95
C ILE A 107 10.89 -2.74 -3.38
N PHE A 108 10.53 -1.59 -2.83
CA PHE A 108 9.40 -0.79 -3.28
C PHE A 108 9.90 0.22 -4.29
N VAL A 109 9.28 0.28 -5.46
CA VAL A 109 9.64 1.23 -6.53
C VAL A 109 8.48 2.19 -6.72
N THR A 110 8.81 3.48 -6.84
CA THR A 110 7.84 4.55 -6.98
C THR A 110 7.70 5.02 -8.43
N SER A 111 6.59 5.73 -8.70
CA SER A 111 6.34 6.37 -10.00
C SER A 111 7.37 7.41 -10.40
N ARG A 112 8.15 7.93 -9.43
CA ARG A 112 9.26 8.87 -9.67
C ARG A 112 10.63 8.19 -9.81
N GLY A 113 10.68 6.85 -9.88
CA GLY A 113 11.92 6.08 -10.00
C GLY A 113 12.74 5.99 -8.72
N ARG A 114 12.20 6.42 -7.58
CA ARG A 114 12.84 6.19 -6.27
C ARG A 114 12.56 4.78 -5.79
N SER A 115 13.38 4.28 -4.89
CA SER A 115 13.18 2.96 -4.28
C SER A 115 13.51 2.93 -2.80
N LEU A 116 12.78 2.08 -2.07
CA LEU A 116 13.11 1.66 -0.71
C LEU A 116 13.56 0.21 -0.75
N VAL A 117 14.77 -0.05 -0.31
CA VAL A 117 15.36 -1.40 -0.29
C VAL A 117 15.62 -1.80 1.16
N ALA A 118 15.18 -3.00 1.53
CA ALA A 118 15.48 -3.63 2.82
C ALA A 118 15.71 -5.13 2.62
N GLY A 119 16.54 -5.73 3.46
CA GLY A 119 16.83 -7.15 3.45
C GLY A 119 17.94 -7.57 2.49
N GLN A 120 18.08 -8.87 2.28
CA GLN A 120 19.21 -9.49 1.59
C GLN A 120 18.81 -10.07 0.23
N PRO A 121 19.65 -9.89 -0.82
CA PRO A 121 19.37 -10.35 -2.18
C PRO A 121 19.58 -11.86 -2.37
N THR A 122 19.14 -12.66 -1.39
CA THR A 122 19.28 -14.12 -1.41
C THR A 122 17.93 -14.81 -1.57
N GLN A 123 17.89 -16.04 -2.05
CA GLN A 123 16.72 -16.87 -2.25
C GLN A 123 15.97 -16.59 -3.56
N LYS A 124 14.70 -17.03 -3.66
CA LYS A 124 13.89 -16.93 -4.87
C LYS A 124 13.42 -15.50 -5.11
N SER A 125 13.53 -15.04 -6.33
CA SER A 125 13.04 -13.73 -6.74
C SER A 125 11.53 -13.72 -6.94
N PHE A 126 10.92 -12.56 -6.70
CA PHE A 126 9.55 -12.25 -7.11
C PHE A 126 9.44 -10.80 -7.58
N ASN A 127 8.42 -10.54 -8.41
CA ASN A 127 8.03 -9.20 -8.83
C ASN A 127 6.50 -9.11 -8.80
N PHE A 128 6.00 -8.03 -8.22
CA PHE A 128 4.60 -7.66 -8.17
C PHE A 128 4.39 -6.37 -8.97
N TYR A 129 3.45 -6.40 -9.89
CA TYR A 129 3.06 -5.26 -10.70
C TYR A 129 1.54 -5.13 -10.72
N PRO A 130 0.99 -3.92 -10.83
CA PRO A 130 -0.41 -3.75 -11.19
C PRO A 130 -0.65 -4.24 -12.63
N ILE A 131 -1.84 -4.74 -12.90
CA ILE A 131 -2.26 -5.10 -14.27
C ILE A 131 -2.53 -3.83 -15.09
N HIS A 132 -3.09 -2.79 -14.45
CA HIS A 132 -3.38 -1.52 -15.11
C HIS A 132 -2.28 -0.49 -14.83
N MET A 133 -1.86 0.25 -15.87
CA MET A 133 -0.73 1.18 -15.79
C MET A 133 -0.94 2.34 -14.80
N ASP A 134 -2.20 2.76 -14.60
CA ASP A 134 -2.54 3.84 -13.66
C ASP A 134 -2.82 3.34 -12.25
N ALA A 135 -2.66 2.03 -11.99
CA ALA A 135 -2.90 1.47 -10.68
C ALA A 135 -1.66 1.64 -9.77
N GLU A 136 -1.93 1.94 -8.52
CA GLU A 136 -0.98 2.10 -7.45
C GLU A 136 -1.18 1.04 -6.36
N LEU A 137 -0.18 0.82 -5.53
CA LEU A 137 -0.32 -0.02 -4.35
C LEU A 137 -1.34 0.60 -3.39
N ARG A 138 -2.34 -0.21 -2.99
CA ARG A 138 -3.38 0.23 -2.06
C ARG A 138 -3.31 -0.48 -0.71
N MET A 139 -2.85 -1.71 -0.70
CA MET A 139 -2.88 -2.54 0.49
C MET A 139 -1.84 -3.66 0.36
N LEU A 140 -1.32 -4.11 1.49
CA LEU A 140 -0.54 -5.34 1.61
C LEU A 140 -1.29 -6.37 2.44
N SER A 141 -1.15 -7.64 2.08
CA SER A 141 -1.59 -8.74 2.92
C SER A 141 -0.52 -9.83 2.97
N GLY A 142 -0.66 -10.77 3.89
CA GLY A 142 0.33 -11.83 4.02
C GLY A 142 0.21 -12.59 5.33
N ARG A 143 1.35 -13.11 5.78
CA ARG A 143 1.45 -13.84 7.06
C ARG A 143 2.69 -13.39 7.83
N THR A 144 2.59 -13.43 9.13
CA THR A 144 3.69 -13.13 10.06
C THR A 144 3.69 -14.12 11.22
N ASN A 145 4.86 -14.49 11.67
CA ASN A 145 5.05 -15.20 12.93
C ASN A 145 5.72 -14.29 13.96
N GLY A 146 6.09 -14.82 15.13
CA GLY A 146 6.74 -14.01 16.18
C GLY A 146 8.13 -13.47 15.81
N ALA A 147 8.71 -13.87 14.67
CA ALA A 147 10.06 -13.48 14.24
C ALA A 147 10.05 -12.51 13.04
N GLY A 148 9.13 -12.66 12.08
CA GLY A 148 9.13 -11.81 10.91
C GLY A 148 8.00 -12.07 9.90
N ILE A 149 8.14 -11.50 8.71
CA ILE A 149 7.19 -11.64 7.62
C ILE A 149 7.45 -12.95 6.88
N THR A 150 6.46 -13.84 6.87
CA THR A 150 6.58 -15.19 6.28
C THR A 150 5.93 -15.29 4.90
N ALA A 151 4.94 -14.45 4.59
CA ALA A 151 4.35 -14.34 3.26
C ALA A 151 3.89 -12.91 2.98
N LEU A 152 3.88 -12.53 1.70
CA LEU A 152 3.46 -11.21 1.24
C LEU A 152 2.68 -11.31 -0.07
N ALA A 153 1.64 -10.49 -0.17
CA ALA A 153 0.85 -10.23 -1.36
C ALA A 153 0.57 -8.73 -1.50
N ALA A 154 0.34 -8.25 -2.70
CA ALA A 154 0.05 -6.85 -2.98
C ALA A 154 -1.30 -6.67 -3.65
N HIS A 155 -2.01 -5.60 -3.31
CA HIS A 155 -3.29 -5.23 -3.87
C HIS A 155 -3.16 -3.84 -4.50
N TRP A 156 -3.60 -3.75 -5.76
CA TRP A 156 -3.44 -2.61 -6.63
C TRP A 156 -4.79 -2.09 -7.09
N ALA A 157 -4.93 -0.77 -7.22
CA ALA A 157 -6.10 -0.18 -7.87
C ALA A 157 -5.74 1.18 -8.45
N ALA A 158 -6.38 1.56 -9.55
CA ALA A 158 -6.39 2.92 -10.02
C ALA A 158 -7.37 3.77 -9.21
N VAL A 159 -7.00 5.02 -8.93
CA VAL A 159 -7.83 5.98 -8.20
C VAL A 159 -8.21 7.10 -9.15
N TYR A 160 -9.47 7.14 -9.60
CA TYR A 160 -9.97 8.26 -10.37
C TYR A 160 -10.61 9.28 -9.44
N MET A 161 -10.05 10.47 -9.39
CA MET A 161 -10.71 11.64 -8.83
C MET A 161 -11.68 12.13 -9.90
N HIS A 162 -12.98 12.07 -9.64
CA HIS A 162 -13.95 12.74 -10.49
C HIS A 162 -13.68 14.24 -10.41
N SER A 163 -13.02 14.80 -11.44
CA SER A 163 -13.01 16.24 -11.61
C SER A 163 -14.40 16.67 -12.00
N ASN A 164 -15.12 17.34 -11.11
CA ASN A 164 -16.34 18.05 -11.42
C ASN A 164 -16.03 19.27 -12.30
N ASN A 165 -15.55 19.05 -13.51
CA ASN A 165 -15.55 20.07 -14.55
C ASN A 165 -16.93 20.04 -15.21
N ALA A 166 -17.93 20.58 -14.52
CA ALA A 166 -19.11 21.09 -15.16
C ALA A 166 -18.69 22.35 -15.91
N THR A 167 -18.19 22.21 -17.14
CA THR A 167 -18.14 23.31 -18.10
C THR A 167 -19.59 23.68 -18.40
N ALA A 168 -20.05 24.76 -17.77
CA ALA A 168 -21.23 25.46 -18.21
C ALA A 168 -20.94 25.99 -19.62
N SER A 169 -21.43 25.31 -20.63
CA SER A 169 -21.53 25.87 -21.98
C SER A 169 -22.61 26.93 -21.99
N LYS A 170 -22.22 28.14 -22.33
CA LYS A 170 -23.13 29.23 -22.68
C LYS A 170 -23.86 28.91 -23.99
#